data_8d545d9357c932605f7e763d2eb70977
#
_entry.id   8d545d9357c932605f7e763d2eb70977
#
_cell.length_a   1.000
_cell.length_b   1.000
_cell.length_c   1.000
_cell.angle_alpha   90.00
_cell.angle_beta   90.00
_cell.angle_gamma   90.00
#
_symmetry.space_group_name_H-M   'P 1'
#
loop_
_entity.id
_entity.type
_entity.pdbx_description
1 polymer ?
#
loop_
_entity_poly.entity_id
_entity_poly.type
_entity_poly.pdbx_seq_one_letter_code
_entity_poly.pdbx_strand_id
1 'polypeptide(L)'
;MIKYENMNIRKESTMTQRKRHILYIAILTVLLAVSVLISIMLGSVALKASDVIYALTHKPTSDVTSLLIYNVRMPRAAGAVLAGMGLACAGAILQSVMNNSLASPNTIGVNSGAGFAVMIGMFIFNGSSSYSPLFAFAGALITTLIIFFLANIGDSSRTTIILAGITVSS
;
A
#
# COMPACT_ATOMS: atom_id res chain seq x y z
N MET A 1 -27.34 41.44 -9.15
CA MET A 1 -25.87 41.72 -9.14
C MET A 1 -25.11 40.82 -8.16
N ILE A 2 -25.46 40.79 -6.89
CA ILE A 2 -24.78 39.96 -5.83
C ILE A 2 -24.70 38.45 -6.14
N LYS A 3 -25.71 37.88 -6.82
CA LYS A 3 -25.74 36.43 -7.16
C LYS A 3 -24.70 36.05 -8.20
N TYR A 4 -24.39 36.91 -9.15
CA TYR A 4 -23.36 36.67 -10.19
C TYR A 4 -21.96 36.85 -9.64
N GLU A 5 -21.75 37.78 -8.72
CA GLU A 5 -20.48 38.01 -8.05
C GLU A 5 -20.10 36.81 -7.17
N ASN A 6 -21.01 36.28 -6.37
CA ASN A 6 -20.82 35.06 -5.57
C ASN A 6 -20.56 33.84 -6.42
N MET A 7 -21.13 33.75 -7.62
CA MET A 7 -20.91 32.64 -8.54
C MET A 7 -19.52 32.69 -9.16
N ASN A 8 -18.97 33.87 -9.45
CA ASN A 8 -17.62 34.05 -9.98
C ASN A 8 -16.55 33.74 -8.90
N ILE A 9 -16.73 34.26 -7.68
CA ILE A 9 -15.85 33.96 -6.54
C ILE A 9 -15.80 32.45 -6.27
N ARG A 10 -16.93 31.76 -6.34
CA ARG A 10 -17.01 30.31 -6.16
C ARG A 10 -16.33 29.55 -7.28
N LYS A 11 -16.42 30.00 -8.54
CA LYS A 11 -15.70 29.42 -9.69
C LYS A 11 -14.20 29.62 -9.58
N GLU A 12 -13.72 30.79 -9.19
CA GLU A 12 -12.30 31.03 -9.00
C GLU A 12 -11.71 30.23 -7.86
N SER A 13 -12.43 30.10 -6.74
CA SER A 13 -11.99 29.27 -5.62
C SER A 13 -11.92 27.78 -5.98
N THR A 14 -12.88 27.27 -6.73
CA THR A 14 -12.86 25.86 -7.18
C THR A 14 -11.78 25.58 -8.22
N MET A 15 -11.50 26.52 -9.12
CA MET A 15 -10.40 26.41 -10.10
C MET A 15 -9.03 26.43 -9.42
N THR A 16 -8.86 27.26 -8.40
CA THR A 16 -7.61 27.33 -7.62
C THR A 16 -7.41 26.04 -6.81
N GLN A 17 -8.44 25.50 -6.19
CA GLN A 17 -8.42 24.23 -5.48
C GLN A 17 -8.04 23.08 -6.43
N ARG A 18 -8.67 23.00 -7.59
CA ARG A 18 -8.36 21.96 -8.60
C ARG A 18 -6.90 22.00 -9.08
N LYS A 19 -6.36 23.20 -9.33
CA LYS A 19 -4.95 23.38 -9.70
C LYS A 19 -4.00 22.89 -8.59
N ARG A 20 -4.33 23.19 -7.33
CA ARG A 20 -3.55 22.71 -6.17
C ARG A 20 -3.57 21.19 -6.06
N HIS A 21 -4.73 20.55 -6.23
CA HIS A 21 -4.81 19.08 -6.22
C HIS A 21 -4.00 18.44 -7.35
N ILE A 22 -4.06 18.97 -8.56
CA ILE A 22 -3.25 18.51 -9.69
C ILE A 22 -1.76 18.65 -9.38
N LEU A 23 -1.35 19.78 -8.79
CA LEU A 23 0.05 19.99 -8.39
C LEU A 23 0.51 18.97 -7.34
N TYR A 24 -0.30 18.71 -6.31
CA TYR A 24 0.02 17.70 -5.30
C TYR A 24 0.16 16.30 -5.91
N ILE A 25 -0.76 15.91 -6.79
CA ILE A 25 -0.69 14.63 -7.49
C ILE A 25 0.57 14.54 -8.35
N ALA A 26 0.91 15.60 -9.09
CA ALA A 26 2.11 15.64 -9.90
C ALA A 26 3.38 15.51 -9.06
N ILE A 27 3.47 16.23 -7.94
CA ILE A 27 4.62 16.14 -7.01
C ILE A 27 4.73 14.71 -6.45
N LEU A 28 3.63 14.12 -5.99
CA LEU A 28 3.62 12.76 -5.43
C LEU A 28 4.01 11.71 -6.49
N THR A 29 3.55 11.89 -7.73
CA THR A 29 3.93 11.00 -8.84
C THR A 29 5.42 11.09 -9.16
N VAL A 30 5.99 12.29 -9.17
CA VAL A 30 7.44 12.49 -9.36
C VAL A 30 8.22 11.87 -8.19
N LEU A 31 7.78 12.08 -6.95
CA LEU A 31 8.42 11.47 -5.77
C LEU A 31 8.37 9.94 -5.84
N LEU A 32 7.24 9.36 -6.27
CA LEU A 32 7.11 7.92 -6.47
C LEU A 32 8.09 7.42 -7.53
N ALA A 33 8.17 8.08 -8.69
CA ALA A 33 9.10 7.70 -9.75
C ALA A 33 10.56 7.76 -9.28
N VAL A 34 10.94 8.82 -8.57
CA VAL A 34 12.28 8.96 -8.00
C VAL A 34 12.56 7.86 -6.96
N SER A 35 11.62 7.56 -6.07
CA SER A 35 11.80 6.50 -5.07
C SER A 35 11.94 5.11 -5.68
N VAL A 36 11.20 4.81 -6.75
CA VAL A 36 11.34 3.56 -7.52
C VAL A 36 12.72 3.47 -8.17
N LEU A 37 13.21 4.55 -8.80
CA LEU A 37 14.55 4.58 -9.38
C LEU A 37 15.62 4.36 -8.31
N ILE A 38 15.53 5.06 -7.18
CA ILE A 38 16.45 4.88 -6.04
C ILE A 38 16.39 3.43 -5.53
N SER A 39 15.21 2.83 -5.42
CA SER A 39 15.03 1.43 -5.00
C SER A 39 15.71 0.44 -5.96
N ILE A 40 15.72 0.73 -7.26
CA ILE A 40 16.43 -0.10 -8.25
C ILE A 40 17.94 0.10 -8.17
N MET A 41 18.41 1.31 -7.87
CA MET A 41 19.85 1.62 -7.75
C MET A 41 20.47 1.07 -6.46
N LEU A 42 19.75 1.21 -5.34
CA LEU A 42 20.23 0.79 -4.02
C LEU A 42 19.89 -0.69 -3.76
N GLY A 43 20.82 -1.42 -3.20
CA GLY A 43 20.66 -2.84 -2.84
C GLY A 43 21.98 -3.41 -2.33
N SER A 44 22.08 -4.75 -2.20
CA SER A 44 23.30 -5.45 -1.75
C SER A 44 24.53 -5.13 -2.60
N VAL A 45 24.32 -4.80 -3.88
CA VAL A 45 25.33 -4.29 -4.79
C VAL A 45 24.87 -2.94 -5.29
N ALA A 46 25.64 -1.89 -5.06
CA ALA A 46 25.33 -0.56 -5.57
C ALA A 46 25.54 -0.54 -7.10
N LEU A 47 24.50 -0.19 -7.84
CA LEU A 47 24.57 -0.01 -9.28
C LEU A 47 24.72 1.47 -9.61
N LYS A 48 25.50 1.78 -10.64
CA LYS A 48 25.59 3.15 -11.14
C LYS A 48 24.30 3.51 -11.89
N ALA A 49 23.90 4.76 -11.81
CA ALA A 49 22.72 5.25 -12.52
C ALA A 49 22.80 4.98 -14.04
N SER A 50 24.00 5.07 -14.62
CA SER A 50 24.27 4.74 -16.02
C SER A 50 23.85 3.32 -16.38
N ASP A 51 24.16 2.36 -15.50
CA ASP A 51 23.92 0.93 -15.75
C ASP A 51 22.42 0.62 -15.68
N VAL A 52 21.72 1.28 -14.77
CA VAL A 52 20.25 1.16 -14.65
C VAL A 52 19.56 1.79 -15.86
N ILE A 53 19.97 2.99 -16.29
CA ILE A 53 19.39 3.64 -17.48
C ILE A 53 19.68 2.81 -18.72
N TYR A 54 20.92 2.29 -18.86
CA TYR A 54 21.30 1.43 -19.98
C TYR A 54 20.44 0.16 -20.01
N ALA A 55 20.25 -0.52 -18.88
CA ALA A 55 19.42 -1.70 -18.79
C ALA A 55 17.94 -1.40 -19.14
N LEU A 56 17.39 -0.26 -18.72
CA LEU A 56 16.00 0.10 -19.00
C LEU A 56 15.77 0.49 -20.47
N THR A 57 16.81 0.95 -21.18
CA THR A 57 16.71 1.42 -22.58
C THR A 57 17.12 0.37 -23.60
N HIS A 58 17.83 -0.68 -23.18
CA HIS A 58 18.32 -1.73 -24.06
C HIS A 58 17.69 -3.08 -23.67
N LYS A 59 17.71 -4.04 -24.61
CA LYS A 59 17.21 -5.41 -24.34
C LYS A 59 18.04 -6.07 -23.22
N PRO A 60 17.39 -6.93 -22.41
CA PRO A 60 18.12 -7.69 -21.39
C PRO A 60 19.29 -8.46 -22.00
N THR A 61 20.48 -8.21 -21.49
CA THR A 61 21.71 -8.89 -21.88
C THR A 61 21.99 -9.97 -20.83
N SER A 62 22.77 -11.00 -21.18
CA SER A 62 23.19 -12.05 -20.25
C SER A 62 24.19 -11.55 -19.17
N ASP A 63 24.37 -10.26 -19.09
CA ASP A 63 25.24 -9.60 -18.12
C ASP A 63 24.63 -9.68 -16.70
N VAL A 64 25.45 -9.95 -15.68
CA VAL A 64 25.02 -10.11 -14.29
C VAL A 64 24.20 -8.91 -13.81
N THR A 65 24.60 -7.71 -14.21
CA THR A 65 23.91 -6.46 -13.87
C THR A 65 22.48 -6.41 -14.43
N SER A 66 22.33 -6.79 -15.70
CA SER A 66 21.03 -6.85 -16.38
C SER A 66 20.12 -7.90 -15.73
N LEU A 67 20.65 -9.10 -15.47
CA LEU A 67 19.89 -10.15 -14.79
C LEU A 67 19.44 -9.74 -13.38
N LEU A 68 20.29 -9.05 -12.62
CA LEU A 68 19.95 -8.55 -11.29
C LEU A 68 18.82 -7.50 -11.34
N ILE A 69 18.86 -6.60 -12.33
CA ILE A 69 17.83 -5.57 -12.50
C ILE A 69 16.50 -6.22 -12.86
N TYR A 70 16.46 -7.05 -13.90
CA TYR A 70 15.21 -7.57 -14.43
C TYR A 70 14.58 -8.68 -13.57
N ASN A 71 15.42 -9.59 -13.01
CA ASN A 71 14.90 -10.76 -12.30
C ASN A 71 14.74 -10.53 -10.78
N VAL A 72 15.36 -9.50 -10.22
CA VAL A 72 15.33 -9.27 -8.77
C VAL A 72 14.76 -7.89 -8.43
N ARG A 73 15.35 -6.83 -8.98
CA ARG A 73 15.04 -5.47 -8.52
C ARG A 73 13.73 -4.92 -9.08
N MET A 74 13.49 -5.11 -10.37
CA MET A 74 12.24 -4.66 -10.99
C MET A 74 11.00 -5.37 -10.42
N PRO A 75 10.96 -6.70 -10.30
CA PRO A 75 9.83 -7.38 -9.68
C PRO A 75 9.60 -6.95 -8.24
N ARG A 76 10.68 -6.74 -7.48
CA ARG A 76 10.58 -6.27 -6.09
C ARG A 76 10.03 -4.84 -6.01
N ALA A 77 10.51 -3.93 -6.86
CA ALA A 77 10.01 -2.56 -6.91
C ALA A 77 8.54 -2.51 -7.36
N ALA A 78 8.18 -3.28 -8.38
CA ALA A 78 6.79 -3.40 -8.84
C ALA A 78 5.89 -3.97 -7.74
N GLY A 79 6.32 -5.02 -7.04
CA GLY A 79 5.60 -5.59 -5.91
C GLY A 79 5.39 -4.58 -4.78
N ALA A 80 6.39 -3.78 -4.45
CA ALA A 80 6.29 -2.73 -3.44
C ALA A 80 5.28 -1.64 -3.83
N VAL A 81 5.28 -1.21 -5.10
CA VAL A 81 4.32 -0.23 -5.62
C VAL A 81 2.90 -0.79 -5.58
N LEU A 82 2.69 -2.03 -6.03
CA LEU A 82 1.38 -2.68 -6.01
C LEU A 82 0.85 -2.86 -4.58
N ALA A 83 1.70 -3.30 -3.66
CA ALA A 83 1.36 -3.44 -2.25
C ALA A 83 0.98 -2.09 -1.62
N GLY A 84 1.77 -1.04 -1.89
CA GLY A 84 1.49 0.32 -1.41
C GLY A 84 0.18 0.88 -1.95
N MET A 85 -0.12 0.67 -3.23
CA MET A 85 -1.40 1.05 -3.83
C MET A 85 -2.57 0.30 -3.18
N GLY A 86 -2.43 -1.02 -3.00
CA GLY A 86 -3.46 -1.83 -2.34
C GLY A 86 -3.75 -1.37 -0.91
N LEU A 87 -2.70 -1.11 -0.12
CA LEU A 87 -2.84 -0.60 1.25
C LEU A 87 -3.47 0.79 1.30
N ALA A 88 -3.09 1.68 0.38
CA ALA A 88 -3.67 3.03 0.29
C ALA A 88 -5.17 2.98 -0.06
N CYS A 89 -5.56 2.15 -1.02
CA CYS A 89 -6.97 1.94 -1.36
C CYS A 89 -7.77 1.34 -0.19
N ALA A 90 -7.24 0.31 0.46
CA ALA A 90 -7.87 -0.31 1.63
C ALA A 90 -8.02 0.70 2.78
N GLY A 91 -6.99 1.50 3.03
CA GLY A 91 -7.04 2.57 4.04
C GLY A 91 -8.09 3.62 3.73
N ALA A 92 -8.18 4.11 2.49
CA ALA A 92 -9.16 5.09 2.08
C ALA A 92 -10.61 4.56 2.21
N ILE A 93 -10.85 3.30 1.83
CA ILE A 93 -12.15 2.65 1.99
C ILE A 93 -12.51 2.54 3.48
N LEU A 94 -11.59 2.05 4.32
CA LEU A 94 -11.81 1.92 5.75
C LEU A 94 -12.13 3.25 6.43
N GLN A 95 -11.37 4.29 6.14
CA GLN A 95 -11.60 5.63 6.67
C GLN A 95 -12.99 6.16 6.27
N SER A 96 -13.40 5.91 5.03
CA SER A 96 -14.72 6.32 4.53
C SER A 96 -15.86 5.55 5.19
N VAL A 97 -15.76 4.22 5.27
CA VAL A 97 -16.79 3.36 5.88
C VAL A 97 -16.91 3.60 7.38
N MET A 98 -15.80 3.75 8.06
CA MET A 98 -15.74 4.00 9.50
C MET A 98 -16.05 5.46 9.86
N ASN A 99 -16.05 6.38 8.88
CA ASN A 99 -16.12 7.82 9.09
C ASN A 99 -15.08 8.28 10.14
N ASN A 100 -13.89 7.72 10.07
CA ASN A 100 -12.80 7.94 11.02
C ASN A 100 -11.45 7.93 10.29
N SER A 101 -10.74 9.04 10.33
CA SER A 101 -9.41 9.20 9.69
C SER A 101 -8.30 8.36 10.34
N LEU A 102 -8.53 7.84 11.53
CA LEU A 102 -7.57 6.97 12.24
C LEU A 102 -7.73 5.49 11.86
N ALA A 103 -8.78 5.12 11.13
CA ALA A 103 -8.99 3.75 10.70
C ALA A 103 -7.93 3.34 9.65
N SER A 104 -7.29 2.21 9.87
CA SER A 104 -6.32 1.62 8.94
C SER A 104 -6.38 0.09 9.01
N PRO A 105 -5.87 -0.64 8.00
CA PRO A 105 -5.77 -2.10 8.08
C PRO A 105 -4.95 -2.59 9.28
N ASN A 106 -3.96 -1.82 9.73
CA ASN A 106 -3.16 -2.11 10.92
C ASN A 106 -3.98 -2.02 12.21
N THR A 107 -4.80 -0.97 12.36
CA THR A 107 -5.62 -0.78 13.58
C THR A 107 -6.73 -1.81 13.71
N ILE A 108 -7.07 -2.52 12.64
CA ILE A 108 -8.08 -3.60 12.66
C ILE A 108 -7.44 -4.97 12.91
N GLY A 109 -6.11 -5.06 13.04
CA GLY A 109 -5.43 -6.32 13.34
C GLY A 109 -5.24 -7.27 12.14
N VAL A 110 -5.50 -6.80 10.91
CA VAL A 110 -5.33 -7.59 9.67
C VAL A 110 -3.89 -8.08 9.52
N ASN A 111 -2.91 -7.23 9.81
CA ASN A 111 -1.49 -7.57 9.72
C ASN A 111 -1.08 -8.62 10.76
N SER A 112 -1.63 -8.57 11.97
CA SER A 112 -1.36 -9.56 13.02
C SER A 112 -1.88 -10.94 12.64
N GLY A 113 -3.09 -11.00 12.07
CA GLY A 113 -3.65 -12.24 11.54
C GLY A 113 -2.85 -12.82 10.37
N ALA A 114 -2.39 -11.95 9.46
CA ALA A 114 -1.52 -12.34 8.37
C ALA A 114 -0.19 -12.92 8.88
N GLY A 115 0.48 -12.22 9.81
CA GLY A 115 1.74 -12.65 10.41
C GLY A 115 1.62 -13.97 11.17
N PHE A 116 0.57 -14.12 11.97
CA PHE A 116 0.29 -15.36 12.70
C PHE A 116 0.09 -16.55 11.76
N ALA A 117 -0.69 -16.39 10.70
CA ALA A 117 -0.89 -17.46 9.71
C ALA A 117 0.41 -17.81 8.96
N VAL A 118 1.26 -16.84 8.64
CA VAL A 118 2.58 -17.10 8.05
C VAL A 118 3.45 -17.93 9.00
N MET A 119 3.47 -17.61 10.30
CA MET A 119 4.22 -18.39 11.29
C MET A 119 3.72 -19.85 11.35
N ILE A 120 2.40 -20.07 11.35
CA ILE A 120 1.81 -21.41 11.27
C ILE A 120 2.24 -22.12 9.98
N GLY A 121 2.16 -21.43 8.83
CA GLY A 121 2.58 -22.00 7.55
C GLY A 121 4.05 -22.40 7.53
N MET A 122 4.94 -21.57 8.06
CA MET A 122 6.36 -21.91 8.19
C MET A 122 6.61 -23.11 9.10
N PHE A 123 5.85 -23.23 10.19
CA PHE A 123 5.94 -24.40 11.08
C PHE A 123 5.50 -25.68 10.39
N ILE A 124 4.37 -25.67 9.67
CA ILE A 124 3.83 -26.84 8.96
C ILE A 124 4.76 -27.28 7.81
N PHE A 125 5.34 -26.35 7.08
CA PHE A 125 6.16 -26.62 5.89
C PHE A 125 7.67 -26.55 6.17
N ASN A 126 8.10 -26.85 7.40
CA ASN A 126 9.51 -26.94 7.80
C ASN A 126 10.37 -25.71 7.39
N GLY A 127 9.82 -24.51 7.55
CA GLY A 127 10.51 -23.25 7.24
C GLY A 127 10.46 -22.82 5.79
N SER A 128 9.73 -23.53 4.92
CA SER A 128 9.58 -23.12 3.52
C SER A 128 8.77 -21.82 3.42
N SER A 129 9.36 -20.79 2.83
CA SER A 129 8.71 -19.50 2.62
C SER A 129 7.81 -19.44 1.36
N SER A 130 7.84 -20.48 0.53
CA SER A 130 7.10 -20.50 -0.76
C SER A 130 5.59 -20.32 -0.61
N TYR A 131 5.03 -20.81 0.49
CA TYR A 131 3.60 -20.70 0.77
C TYR A 131 3.22 -19.47 1.63
N SER A 132 4.21 -18.69 2.08
CA SER A 132 3.98 -17.52 2.95
C SER A 132 2.95 -16.52 2.41
N PRO A 133 2.93 -16.17 1.10
CA PRO A 133 1.93 -15.24 0.58
C PRO A 133 0.49 -15.79 0.68
N LEU A 134 0.30 -17.10 0.48
CA LEU A 134 -1.02 -17.74 0.59
C LEU A 134 -1.50 -17.74 2.04
N PHE A 135 -0.63 -18.08 2.99
CA PHE A 135 -0.94 -18.07 4.41
C PHE A 135 -1.21 -16.65 4.91
N ALA A 136 -0.40 -15.66 4.47
CA ALA A 136 -0.63 -14.26 4.81
C ALA A 136 -2.01 -13.78 4.34
N PHE A 137 -2.38 -14.09 3.10
CA PHE A 137 -3.69 -13.73 2.55
C PHE A 137 -4.84 -14.41 3.31
N ALA A 138 -4.74 -15.72 3.54
CA ALA A 138 -5.75 -16.48 4.28
C ALA A 138 -5.91 -15.94 5.72
N GLY A 139 -4.81 -15.69 6.42
CA GLY A 139 -4.83 -15.14 7.78
C GLY A 139 -5.44 -13.74 7.84
N ALA A 140 -5.07 -12.86 6.92
CA ALA A 140 -5.66 -11.53 6.80
C ALA A 140 -7.19 -11.61 6.58
N LEU A 141 -7.61 -12.48 5.66
CA LEU A 141 -9.03 -12.67 5.34
C LEU A 141 -9.82 -13.23 6.54
N ILE A 142 -9.31 -14.29 7.16
CA ILE A 142 -9.97 -14.93 8.32
C ILE A 142 -10.09 -13.92 9.46
N THR A 143 -9.02 -13.18 9.79
CA THR A 143 -9.05 -12.20 10.86
C THR A 143 -10.04 -11.07 10.56
N THR A 144 -10.08 -10.58 9.32
CA THR A 144 -11.06 -9.57 8.90
C THR A 144 -12.49 -10.07 9.06
N LEU A 145 -12.78 -11.32 8.66
CA LEU A 145 -14.10 -11.92 8.82
C LEU A 145 -14.48 -12.10 10.29
N ILE A 146 -13.57 -12.58 11.13
CA ILE A 146 -13.80 -12.73 12.57
C ILE A 146 -14.17 -11.37 13.19
N ILE A 147 -13.40 -10.33 12.90
CA ILE A 147 -13.67 -8.99 13.43
C ILE A 147 -15.00 -8.45 12.91
N PHE A 148 -15.32 -8.67 11.63
CA PHE A 148 -16.58 -8.27 11.04
C PHE A 148 -17.78 -8.97 11.72
N PHE A 149 -17.69 -10.28 11.96
CA PHE A 149 -18.74 -11.03 12.65
C PHE A 149 -18.88 -10.58 14.11
N LEU A 150 -17.78 -10.41 14.83
CA LEU A 150 -17.81 -9.91 16.22
C LEU A 150 -18.45 -8.51 16.32
N ALA A 151 -18.17 -7.65 15.35
CA ALA A 151 -18.78 -6.33 15.29
C ALA A 151 -20.29 -6.35 15.04
N ASN A 152 -20.80 -7.37 14.34
CA ASN A 152 -22.23 -7.51 14.05
C ASN A 152 -23.04 -8.19 15.17
N ILE A 153 -22.41 -8.95 16.08
CA ILE A 153 -23.09 -9.68 17.16
C ILE A 153 -23.52 -8.74 18.30
N GLY A 154 -22.87 -7.61 18.47
CA GLY A 154 -23.29 -6.57 19.42
C GLY A 154 -23.79 -5.36 18.68
N ASP A 155 -24.74 -4.62 19.22
CA ASP A 155 -25.18 -3.31 18.72
C ASP A 155 -24.01 -2.29 18.78
N SER A 156 -22.87 -2.76 18.30
CA SER A 156 -21.52 -2.23 18.56
C SER A 156 -21.27 -1.05 17.66
N SER A 157 -20.94 0.08 18.26
CA SER A 157 -20.50 1.26 17.55
C SER A 157 -19.24 0.94 16.72
N ARG A 158 -19.02 1.69 15.63
CA ARG A 158 -17.83 1.61 14.77
C ARG A 158 -16.50 1.64 15.57
N THR A 159 -16.51 2.25 16.74
CA THR A 159 -15.40 2.32 17.69
C THR A 159 -15.03 0.95 18.27
N THR A 160 -16.01 0.07 18.47
CA THR A 160 -15.80 -1.28 19.01
C THR A 160 -14.98 -2.16 18.05
N ILE A 161 -15.15 -1.98 16.74
CA ILE A 161 -14.36 -2.68 15.72
C ILE A 161 -12.88 -2.31 15.81
N ILE A 162 -12.60 -1.01 15.98
CA ILE A 162 -11.22 -0.50 16.12
C ILE A 162 -10.60 -1.04 17.42
N LEU A 163 -11.34 -1.00 18.53
CA LEU A 163 -10.85 -1.50 19.82
C LEU A 163 -10.60 -3.02 19.78
N ALA A 164 -11.50 -3.81 19.18
CA ALA A 164 -11.30 -5.23 18.99
C ALA A 164 -10.05 -5.52 18.13
N GLY A 165 -9.85 -4.74 17.07
CA GLY A 165 -8.67 -4.85 16.20
C GLY A 165 -7.37 -4.55 16.95
N ILE A 166 -7.32 -3.52 17.77
CA ILE A 166 -6.15 -3.17 18.60
C ILE A 166 -5.85 -4.30 19.59
N THR A 167 -6.88 -4.88 20.21
CA THR A 167 -6.70 -6.00 21.16
C THR A 167 -6.13 -7.25 20.46
N VAL A 168 -6.53 -7.52 19.22
CA VAL A 168 -5.98 -8.64 18.42
C VAL A 168 -4.55 -8.38 17.97
N SER A 169 -4.16 -7.11 17.84
CA SER A 169 -2.81 -6.73 17.38
C SER A 169 -1.77 -6.59 18.50
N SER A 170 -2.18 -6.69 19.78
CA SER A 170 -1.31 -6.67 20.96
C SER A 170 -0.76 -8.04 21.28
#